data_116d34ec8f681a1b345f78c2a1bf2cc3
#
_entry.id   116d34ec8f681a1b345f78c2a1bf2cc3
#
_cell.length_a   1.000
_cell.length_b   1.000
_cell.length_c   1.000
_cell.angle_alpha   90.00
_cell.angle_beta   90.00
_cell.angle_gamma   90.00
#
_symmetry.space_group_name_H-M   'P 1'
#
loop_
_entity.id
_entity.type
_entity.pdbx_description
1 polymer ?
#
loop_
_entity_poly.entity_id
_entity_poly.type
_entity_poly.pdbx_seq_one_letter_code
_entity_poly.pdbx_strand_id
1 'polypeptide(L)'
;MTTSEQIKVLCVRMNISLSELASRIGQSPQNFSAKLKRGTITDSELLLIADKLNILYEQSFTLPNGEKITIKNGGSDYEPKQ
;
A
#
# COMPACT_ATOMS: atom_id res chain seq x y z
N MET A 1 -13.83 3.34 1.50
CA MET A 1 -12.94 4.12 0.62
C MET A 1 -12.21 3.18 -0.31
N THR A 2 -11.85 3.66 -1.48
CA THR A 2 -11.10 2.86 -2.44
C THR A 2 -9.61 2.92 -2.14
N THR A 3 -8.86 1.99 -2.74
CA THR A 3 -7.41 2.01 -2.63
C THR A 3 -6.84 3.33 -3.14
N SER A 4 -7.38 3.83 -4.26
CA SER A 4 -6.91 5.10 -4.82
C SER A 4 -7.13 6.26 -3.85
N GLU A 5 -8.29 6.29 -3.21
CA GLU A 5 -8.57 7.31 -2.22
C GLU A 5 -7.66 7.18 -1.01
N GLN A 6 -7.41 5.95 -0.59
CA GLN A 6 -6.51 5.68 0.52
C GLN A 6 -5.12 6.25 0.25
N ILE A 7 -4.61 6.03 -0.96
CA ILE A 7 -3.28 6.52 -1.34
C ILE A 7 -3.24 8.03 -1.35
N LYS A 8 -4.32 8.66 -1.84
CA LYS A 8 -4.38 10.13 -1.85
C LYS A 8 -4.37 10.70 -0.45
N VAL A 9 -5.13 10.09 0.45
CA VAL A 9 -5.14 10.51 1.85
C VAL A 9 -3.77 10.32 2.46
N LEU A 10 -3.12 9.20 2.16
CA LEU A 10 -1.79 8.92 2.66
C LEU A 10 -0.81 10.01 2.25
N CYS A 11 -0.84 10.41 0.98
CA CYS A 11 0.06 11.46 0.50
C CYS A 11 -0.17 12.77 1.24
N VAL A 12 -1.44 13.12 1.48
CA VAL A 12 -1.74 14.34 2.24
C VAL A 12 -1.17 14.25 3.65
N ARG A 13 -1.37 13.12 4.32
CA ARG A 13 -0.89 12.95 5.69
C ARG A 13 0.63 12.92 5.77
N MET A 14 1.28 12.39 4.75
CA MET A 14 2.74 12.33 4.69
C MET A 14 3.35 13.59 4.11
N ASN A 15 2.51 14.51 3.66
CA ASN A 15 2.95 15.79 3.10
C ASN A 15 3.83 15.62 1.86
N ILE A 16 3.45 14.71 0.99
CA ILE A 16 4.14 14.52 -0.29
C ILE A 16 3.11 14.55 -1.41
N SER A 17 3.58 14.85 -2.62
CA SER A 17 2.72 14.82 -3.79
C SER A 17 2.61 13.41 -4.34
N LEU A 18 1.58 13.17 -5.16
CA LEU A 18 1.47 11.91 -5.88
C LEU A 18 2.66 11.70 -6.81
N SER A 19 3.15 12.79 -7.42
CA SER A 19 4.34 12.71 -8.27
C SER A 19 5.55 12.24 -7.50
N GLU A 20 5.73 12.75 -6.30
CA GLU A 20 6.86 12.33 -5.48
C GLU A 20 6.73 10.87 -5.09
N LEU A 21 5.53 10.45 -4.73
CA LEU A 21 5.31 9.04 -4.39
C LEU A 21 5.63 8.14 -5.57
N ALA A 22 5.14 8.51 -6.75
CA ALA A 22 5.43 7.73 -7.96
C ALA A 22 6.93 7.60 -8.16
N SER A 23 7.65 8.69 -8.01
CA SER A 23 9.09 8.68 -8.18
C SER A 23 9.77 7.75 -7.19
N ARG A 24 9.31 7.76 -5.95
CA ARG A 24 9.93 6.92 -4.91
C ARG A 24 9.75 5.43 -5.17
N ILE A 25 8.68 5.05 -5.88
CA ILE A 25 8.45 3.64 -6.19
C ILE A 25 8.87 3.31 -7.62
N GLY A 26 9.60 4.22 -8.27
CA GLY A 26 10.19 3.95 -9.57
C GLY A 26 9.23 4.03 -10.74
N GLN A 27 8.14 4.77 -10.61
CA GLN A 27 7.16 4.92 -11.68
C GLN A 27 7.06 6.37 -12.13
N SER A 28 6.66 6.57 -13.38
CA SER A 28 6.40 7.92 -13.84
C SER A 28 5.09 8.42 -13.23
N PRO A 29 4.98 9.73 -12.99
CA PRO A 29 3.73 10.28 -12.46
C PRO A 29 2.52 9.96 -13.34
N GLN A 30 2.69 9.95 -14.65
CA GLN A 30 1.59 9.65 -15.57
C GLN A 30 1.12 8.22 -15.42
N ASN A 31 2.05 7.27 -15.34
CA ASN A 31 1.69 5.87 -15.17
C ASN A 31 0.99 5.63 -13.84
N PHE A 32 1.53 6.22 -12.78
CA PHE A 32 0.95 6.04 -11.47
C PHE A 32 -0.45 6.64 -11.40
N SER A 33 -0.61 7.84 -11.97
CA SER A 33 -1.90 8.50 -12.01
C SER A 33 -2.92 7.68 -12.77
N ALA A 34 -2.51 7.09 -13.91
CA ALA A 34 -3.38 6.23 -14.69
C ALA A 34 -3.82 5.00 -13.91
N LYS A 35 -2.89 4.40 -13.16
CA LYS A 35 -3.23 3.24 -12.33
C LYS A 35 -4.21 3.60 -11.23
N LEU A 36 -4.04 4.77 -10.63
CA LEU A 36 -4.98 5.23 -9.61
C LEU A 36 -6.37 5.42 -10.19
N LYS A 37 -6.45 6.00 -11.38
CA LYS A 37 -7.75 6.21 -12.03
C LYS A 37 -8.42 4.90 -12.37
N ARG A 38 -7.67 3.91 -12.82
CA ARG A 38 -8.24 2.61 -13.20
C ARG A 38 -8.45 1.69 -12.01
N GLY A 39 -7.89 2.03 -10.85
CA GLY A 39 -8.00 1.17 -9.69
C GLY A 39 -7.18 -0.10 -9.83
N THR A 40 -6.04 -0.03 -10.50
CA THR A 40 -5.22 -1.21 -10.77
C THR A 40 -3.93 -1.24 -9.98
N ILE A 41 -3.88 -0.58 -8.84
CA ILE A 41 -2.73 -0.65 -7.94
C ILE A 41 -2.70 -2.06 -7.33
N THR A 42 -1.56 -2.71 -7.42
CA THR A 42 -1.41 -4.08 -6.92
C THR A 42 -0.95 -4.09 -5.47
N ASP A 43 -1.12 -5.25 -4.83
CA ASP A 43 -0.60 -5.44 -3.47
C ASP A 43 0.91 -5.22 -3.41
N SER A 44 1.64 -5.69 -4.43
CA SER A 44 3.08 -5.49 -4.49
C SER A 44 3.43 -4.01 -4.48
N GLU A 45 2.65 -3.21 -5.18
CA GLU A 45 2.88 -1.77 -5.20
C GLU A 45 2.56 -1.14 -3.84
N LEU A 46 1.51 -1.61 -3.18
CA LEU A 46 1.18 -1.11 -1.85
C LEU A 46 2.26 -1.43 -0.84
N LEU A 47 2.80 -2.64 -0.90
CA LEU A 47 3.90 -3.02 -0.03
C LEU A 47 5.14 -2.17 -0.31
N LEU A 48 5.41 -1.90 -1.58
CA LEU A 48 6.55 -1.07 -1.96
C LEU A 48 6.36 0.36 -1.48
N ILE A 49 5.15 0.90 -1.59
CA ILE A 49 4.86 2.24 -1.08
C ILE A 49 5.16 2.32 0.41
N ALA A 50 4.67 1.34 1.17
CA ALA A 50 4.90 1.34 2.61
C ALA A 50 6.38 1.26 2.93
N ASP A 51 7.10 0.43 2.19
CA ASP A 51 8.53 0.25 2.40
C ASP A 51 9.28 1.55 2.13
N LYS A 52 8.96 2.21 1.02
CA LYS A 52 9.65 3.45 0.64
C LYS A 52 9.32 4.62 1.54
N LEU A 53 8.13 4.62 2.12
CA LEU A 53 7.72 5.68 3.04
C LEU A 53 8.04 5.32 4.49
N ASN A 54 8.56 4.14 4.71
CA ASN A 54 8.94 3.66 6.05
C ASN A 54 7.73 3.65 6.99
N ILE A 55 6.62 3.15 6.48
CA ILE A 55 5.39 3.00 7.25
C ILE A 55 4.92 1.56 7.15
N LEU A 56 3.96 1.19 7.98
CA LEU A 56 3.44 -0.16 8.01
C LEU A 56 2.20 -0.27 7.12
N TYR A 57 2.16 -1.31 6.32
CA TYR A 57 0.99 -1.68 5.53
C TYR A 57 0.59 -3.10 5.91
N GLU A 58 -0.69 -3.29 6.17
CA GLU A 58 -1.23 -4.61 6.48
C GLU A 58 -2.49 -4.85 5.69
N GLN A 59 -2.67 -6.08 5.27
CA GLN A 59 -3.91 -6.53 4.65
C GLN A 59 -4.23 -7.89 5.26
N SER A 60 -5.47 -8.08 5.70
CA SER A 60 -5.80 -9.33 6.38
C SER A 60 -7.22 -9.76 6.08
N PHE A 61 -7.44 -11.06 6.19
CA PHE A 61 -8.76 -11.63 6.30
C PHE A 61 -8.98 -12.04 7.75
N THR A 62 -10.17 -11.78 8.27
CA THR A 62 -10.54 -12.23 9.60
C THR A 62 -11.63 -13.26 9.45
N LEU A 63 -11.39 -14.46 9.93
CA LEU A 63 -12.32 -15.56 9.85
C LEU A 63 -13.36 -15.44 10.95
N PRO A 64 -14.48 -16.16 10.82
CA PRO A 64 -15.54 -16.07 11.84
C PRO A 64 -15.07 -16.43 13.24
N ASN A 65 -14.04 -17.27 13.36
CA ASN A 65 -13.52 -17.66 14.69
C ASN A 65 -12.52 -16.66 15.23
N GLY A 66 -12.27 -15.54 14.51
CA GLY A 66 -11.34 -14.52 14.96
C GLY A 66 -9.93 -14.67 14.46
N GLU A 67 -9.63 -15.76 13.78
CA GLU A 67 -8.31 -15.98 13.21
C GLU A 67 -8.05 -14.96 12.10
N LYS A 68 -6.83 -14.42 12.04
CA LYS A 68 -6.44 -13.47 11.01
C LYS A 68 -5.35 -14.05 10.14
N ILE A 69 -5.49 -13.83 8.84
CA ILE A 69 -4.49 -14.21 7.86
C ILE A 69 -3.99 -12.89 7.26
N THR A 70 -2.76 -12.52 7.57
CA THR A 70 -2.25 -11.17 7.34
C THR A 70 -1.04 -11.18 6.42
N ILE A 71 -1.02 -10.21 5.50
CA ILE A 71 0.16 -9.86 4.70
C ILE A 71 0.58 -8.47 5.13
N LYS A 72 1.88 -8.27 5.37
CA LYS A 72 2.36 -6.94 5.68
C LYS A 72 3.77 -6.76 5.14
N ASN A 73 4.16 -5.50 5.00
CA ASN A 73 5.49 -5.18 4.51
C ASN A 73 6.52 -5.57 5.55
N GLY A 74 7.77 -5.70 5.10
CA GLY A 74 8.80 -6.16 5.98
C GLY A 74 8.80 -7.66 6.14
N GLY A 75 8.03 -8.36 5.34
CA GLY A 75 7.90 -9.81 5.19
C GLY A 75 8.47 -10.70 6.26
N SER A 76 9.67 -10.40 6.70
CA SER A 76 10.31 -11.21 7.71
C SER A 76 9.59 -11.14 9.05
N ASP A 77 8.70 -10.20 9.21
CA ASP A 77 7.94 -10.06 10.44
C ASP A 77 6.76 -10.98 10.51
N TYR A 78 6.44 -11.61 9.40
CA TYR A 78 5.30 -12.52 9.41
C TYR A 78 5.60 -13.71 10.29
N GLU A 79 4.72 -13.96 11.21
CA GLU A 79 4.81 -15.13 12.06
C GLU A 79 3.52 -15.89 11.96
N PRO A 80 3.55 -17.06 11.31
CA PRO A 80 2.33 -17.84 11.21
C PRO A 80 1.82 -18.20 12.60
N LYS A 81 0.55 -17.99 12.79
CA LYS A 81 -0.08 -18.43 14.03
C LYS A 81 -0.24 -19.92 13.99
N GLN A 82 0.18 -20.55 15.01
CA GLN A 82 0.03 -21.97 15.15
C GLN A 82 -1.23 -22.32 15.87
#